data_8b18c64539dc896b0cf2c5c7d8da136d
#
_entry.id   8b18c64539dc896b0cf2c5c7d8da136d
#
_cell.length_a   1.000
_cell.length_b   1.000
_cell.length_c   1.000
_cell.angle_alpha   90.00
_cell.angle_beta   90.00
_cell.angle_gamma   90.00
#
_symmetry.space_group_name_H-M   'P 1'
#
loop_
_entity.id
_entity.type
_entity.pdbx_description
1 polymer ?
#
loop_
_entity_poly.entity_id
_entity_poly.type
_entity_poly.pdbx_seq_one_letter_code
_entity_poly.pdbx_strand_id
1 'polypeptide(L)'
;AIGLGGYVHAAKGTDISPAAETPQTGALSADVRALLAPLAAKRVEGTFEERRSVPGFPKPMLSRGHFTLEGESLVWQTQTPFASLMKVTPEGVFLEAAGEKQALTAAEIPAVGRICTLLTSVMGGRFDALSELFAVSAHSSGGRVHISADPKSPELAQVVKHIQAEAGSYLEKLTMTGSQGDETVVLFSNVTVER
;
A
#
# COMPACT_ATOMS: atom_id res chain seq x y z
N ALA A 1 40.74 64.18 3.66
CA ALA A 1 41.89 63.37 4.03
C ALA A 1 41.47 61.87 4.04
N ILE A 2 41.85 61.17 3.04
CA ILE A 2 42.70 59.99 2.99
C ILE A 2 42.19 58.83 3.82
N GLY A 3 41.93 57.70 3.13
CA GLY A 3 42.00 56.34 3.64
C GLY A 3 41.21 55.32 2.84
N LEU A 4 41.71 54.82 1.78
CA LEU A 4 42.12 53.47 1.39
C LEU A 4 41.49 52.39 2.28
N GLY A 5 40.68 51.50 1.77
CA GLY A 5 41.01 50.37 0.92
C GLY A 5 40.76 49.12 1.72
N GLY A 6 39.81 48.30 1.34
CA GLY A 6 39.58 46.99 1.95
C GLY A 6 38.85 46.10 0.97
N TYR A 7 39.59 45.27 0.26
CA TYR A 7 39.10 44.19 -0.58
C TYR A 7 38.33 43.20 0.30
N VAL A 8 37.08 42.94 0.00
CA VAL A 8 36.36 41.80 0.53
C VAL A 8 36.10 40.81 -0.61
N HIS A 9 36.75 39.71 -0.48
CA HIS A 9 36.63 38.55 -1.35
C HIS A 9 35.28 37.92 -1.12
N ALA A 10 34.42 37.95 -2.14
CA ALA A 10 33.15 37.27 -2.11
C ALA A 10 33.34 35.76 -2.29
N ALA A 11 33.19 35.00 -1.22
CA ALA A 11 33.02 33.57 -1.29
C ALA A 11 31.63 33.25 -1.85
N LYS A 12 31.59 32.62 -3.01
CA LYS A 12 30.39 32.01 -3.56
C LYS A 12 29.99 30.83 -2.68
N GLY A 13 29.04 31.01 -1.82
CA GLY A 13 28.27 29.93 -1.22
C GLY A 13 27.26 29.44 -2.26
N THR A 14 27.51 28.25 -2.78
CA THR A 14 26.51 27.52 -3.58
C THR A 14 25.46 27.01 -2.60
N ASP A 15 24.38 27.75 -2.48
CA ASP A 15 23.17 27.36 -1.76
C ASP A 15 22.45 26.34 -2.65
N ILE A 16 22.72 25.05 -2.40
CA ILE A 16 21.96 23.96 -2.97
C ILE A 16 20.74 23.77 -2.04
N SER A 17 19.75 24.64 -2.22
CA SER A 17 18.41 24.41 -1.70
C SER A 17 17.90 23.12 -2.36
N PRO A 18 17.48 22.07 -1.60
CA PRO A 18 16.82 20.96 -2.22
C PRO A 18 15.52 21.49 -2.82
N ALA A 19 15.44 21.40 -4.14
CA ALA A 19 14.21 21.71 -4.86
C ALA A 19 13.09 20.87 -4.24
N ALA A 20 12.12 21.55 -3.65
CA ALA A 20 10.88 20.92 -3.25
C ALA A 20 10.24 20.36 -4.53
N GLU A 21 10.30 19.05 -4.70
CA GLU A 21 9.59 18.37 -5.76
C GLU A 21 8.10 18.61 -5.56
N THR A 22 7.57 19.40 -6.45
CA THR A 22 6.11 19.60 -6.58
C THR A 22 5.50 18.21 -6.81
N PRO A 23 4.50 17.78 -6.05
CA PRO A 23 3.87 16.49 -6.26
C PRO A 23 3.26 16.47 -7.67
N GLN A 24 3.86 15.68 -8.55
CA GLN A 24 3.34 15.46 -9.89
C GLN A 24 2.03 14.66 -9.76
N THR A 25 0.95 15.30 -10.13
CA THR A 25 -0.41 14.77 -10.09
C THR A 25 -0.54 13.65 -11.12
N GLY A 26 -0.71 12.40 -10.68
CA GLY A 26 -1.35 11.35 -11.47
C GLY A 26 -0.57 10.08 -11.77
N ALA A 27 0.73 10.06 -11.96
CA ALA A 27 1.48 8.84 -12.32
C ALA A 27 2.66 8.60 -11.37
N LEU A 28 3.07 7.33 -11.22
CA LEU A 28 4.31 6.99 -10.54
C LEU A 28 5.50 7.64 -11.26
N SER A 29 6.44 8.20 -10.49
CA SER A 29 7.71 8.65 -11.08
C SER A 29 8.47 7.48 -11.70
N ALA A 30 9.35 7.75 -12.66
CA ALA A 30 10.12 6.71 -13.32
C ALA A 30 10.98 5.90 -12.33
N ASP A 31 11.56 6.56 -11.33
CA ASP A 31 12.38 5.95 -10.29
C ASP A 31 11.55 5.02 -9.39
N VAL A 32 10.38 5.47 -8.95
CA VAL A 32 9.44 4.65 -8.16
C VAL A 32 8.99 3.44 -8.96
N ARG A 33 8.62 3.64 -10.23
CA ARG A 33 8.21 2.54 -11.12
C ARG A 33 9.33 1.52 -11.30
N ALA A 34 10.57 1.95 -11.47
CA ALA A 34 11.73 1.06 -11.60
C ALA A 34 11.96 0.23 -10.33
N LEU A 35 11.78 0.81 -9.14
CA LEU A 35 11.88 0.09 -7.87
C LEU A 35 10.78 -0.97 -7.69
N LEU A 36 9.57 -0.68 -8.16
CA LEU A 36 8.40 -1.55 -7.96
C LEU A 36 8.23 -2.62 -9.05
N ALA A 37 8.79 -2.42 -10.24
CA ALA A 37 8.64 -3.35 -11.36
C ALA A 37 9.01 -4.81 -11.04
N PRO A 38 10.08 -5.11 -10.26
CA PRO A 38 10.43 -6.48 -9.91
C PRO A 38 9.40 -7.21 -9.02
N LEU A 39 8.47 -6.47 -8.41
CA LEU A 39 7.43 -7.04 -7.53
C LEU A 39 6.25 -7.61 -8.30
N ALA A 40 6.07 -7.24 -9.57
CA ALA A 40 4.95 -7.70 -10.38
C ALA A 40 4.94 -9.23 -10.55
N ALA A 41 3.79 -9.84 -10.32
CA ALA A 41 3.57 -11.27 -10.36
C ALA A 41 2.24 -11.63 -11.01
N LYS A 42 2.18 -12.82 -11.63
CA LYS A 42 0.96 -13.43 -12.16
C LYS A 42 0.19 -14.17 -11.08
N ARG A 43 0.94 -14.84 -10.21
CA ARG A 43 0.39 -15.57 -9.07
C ARG A 43 1.25 -15.34 -7.84
N VAL A 44 0.59 -15.15 -6.71
CA VAL A 44 1.21 -15.06 -5.39
C VAL A 44 0.36 -15.87 -4.43
N GLU A 45 0.99 -16.73 -3.65
CA GLU A 45 0.31 -17.47 -2.60
C GLU A 45 1.18 -17.58 -1.36
N GLY A 46 0.54 -17.67 -0.19
CA GLY A 46 1.27 -17.76 1.05
C GLY A 46 0.36 -17.76 2.27
N THR A 47 0.98 -17.48 3.41
CA THR A 47 0.29 -17.31 4.69
C THR A 47 0.31 -15.86 5.11
N PHE A 48 -0.68 -15.45 5.91
CA PHE A 48 -0.72 -14.13 6.51
C PHE A 48 -0.99 -14.20 8.02
N GLU A 49 -0.46 -13.21 8.73
CA GLU A 49 -0.89 -12.82 10.06
C GLU A 49 -1.37 -11.37 10.00
N GLU A 50 -2.61 -11.12 10.36
CA GLU A 50 -3.21 -9.81 10.45
C GLU A 50 -3.37 -9.40 11.91
N ARG A 51 -2.95 -8.19 12.22
CA ARG A 51 -3.16 -7.51 13.50
C ARG A 51 -3.98 -6.27 13.28
N ARG A 52 -5.13 -6.21 13.89
CA ARG A 52 -5.97 -5.01 13.87
C ARG A 52 -6.09 -4.39 15.25
N SER A 53 -5.55 -3.19 15.40
CA SER A 53 -5.65 -2.36 16.60
C SER A 53 -6.77 -1.34 16.40
N VAL A 54 -7.69 -1.27 17.35
CA VAL A 54 -8.81 -0.33 17.33
C VAL A 54 -8.73 0.55 18.57
N PRO A 55 -8.84 1.88 18.45
CA PRO A 55 -8.85 2.78 19.61
C PRO A 55 -9.91 2.37 20.64
N GLY A 56 -9.54 2.35 21.92
CA GLY A 56 -10.42 1.93 23.00
C GLY A 56 -10.40 0.41 23.31
N PHE A 57 -9.77 -0.40 22.48
CA PHE A 57 -9.56 -1.83 22.76
C PHE A 57 -8.11 -2.06 23.22
N PRO A 58 -7.90 -2.71 24.38
CA PRO A 58 -6.57 -2.85 24.99
C PRO A 58 -5.66 -3.85 24.29
N LYS A 59 -6.21 -4.72 23.45
CA LYS A 59 -5.46 -5.74 22.71
C LYS A 59 -5.85 -5.75 21.23
N PRO A 60 -4.89 -5.92 20.32
CA PRO A 60 -5.19 -6.08 18.91
C PRO A 60 -5.94 -7.40 18.66
N MET A 61 -6.80 -7.38 17.67
CA MET A 61 -7.39 -8.60 17.10
C MET A 61 -6.35 -9.26 16.20
N LEU A 62 -6.16 -10.56 16.37
CA LEU A 62 -5.22 -11.33 15.57
C LEU A 62 -6.00 -12.33 14.72
N SER A 63 -5.70 -12.36 13.43
CA SER A 63 -6.18 -13.40 12.52
C SER A 63 -5.03 -13.97 11.70
N ARG A 64 -5.17 -15.23 11.29
CA ARG A 64 -4.18 -15.94 10.48
C ARG A 64 -4.88 -16.80 9.44
N GLY A 65 -4.21 -16.99 8.33
CA GLY A 65 -4.73 -17.83 7.28
C GLY A 65 -3.82 -17.92 6.09
N HIS A 66 -4.42 -18.27 4.95
CA HIS A 66 -3.78 -18.39 3.66
C HIS A 66 -4.38 -17.41 2.67
N PHE A 67 -3.58 -17.01 1.69
CA PHE A 67 -4.06 -16.24 0.57
C PHE A 67 -3.52 -16.78 -0.75
N THR A 68 -4.28 -16.61 -1.79
CA THR A 68 -3.86 -16.87 -3.17
C THR A 68 -4.37 -15.74 -4.05
N LEU A 69 -3.45 -15.11 -4.75
CA LEU A 69 -3.74 -14.16 -5.82
C LEU A 69 -3.40 -14.81 -7.16
N GLU A 70 -4.33 -14.78 -8.09
CA GLU A 70 -4.11 -15.19 -9.46
C GLU A 70 -4.81 -14.21 -10.41
N GLY A 71 -4.02 -13.48 -11.19
CA GLY A 71 -4.55 -12.39 -12.01
C GLY A 71 -5.25 -11.31 -11.19
N GLU A 72 -6.56 -11.16 -11.37
CA GLU A 72 -7.41 -10.21 -10.65
C GLU A 72 -8.31 -10.87 -9.59
N SER A 73 -8.02 -12.13 -9.25
CA SER A 73 -8.77 -12.88 -8.23
C SER A 73 -7.89 -13.11 -6.99
N LEU A 74 -8.32 -12.55 -5.86
CA LEU A 74 -7.72 -12.80 -4.56
C LEU A 74 -8.65 -13.67 -3.73
N VAL A 75 -8.13 -14.79 -3.23
CA VAL A 75 -8.77 -15.63 -2.23
C VAL A 75 -8.04 -15.45 -0.92
N TRP A 76 -8.78 -15.03 0.11
CA TRP A 76 -8.28 -14.78 1.46
C TRP A 76 -9.01 -15.67 2.44
N GLN A 77 -8.34 -16.69 2.93
CA GLN A 77 -8.92 -17.69 3.81
C GLN A 77 -8.39 -17.52 5.23
N THR A 78 -9.20 -16.96 6.10
CA THR A 78 -8.92 -16.88 7.54
C THR A 78 -9.20 -18.22 8.18
N GLN A 79 -8.28 -18.69 9.01
CA GLN A 79 -8.41 -19.96 9.74
C GLN A 79 -8.63 -19.72 11.23
N THR A 80 -8.00 -18.70 11.78
CA THR A 80 -8.08 -18.35 13.21
C THR A 80 -8.30 -16.86 13.39
N PRO A 81 -9.03 -16.41 14.44
CA PRO A 81 -9.75 -17.22 15.42
C PRO A 81 -11.05 -17.81 14.88
N PHE A 82 -11.64 -17.22 13.81
CA PHE A 82 -12.88 -17.68 13.19
C PHE A 82 -12.64 -17.93 11.71
N ALA A 83 -13.03 -19.11 11.25
CA ALA A 83 -12.90 -19.45 9.85
C ALA A 83 -13.78 -18.58 8.95
N SER A 84 -13.20 -18.01 7.92
CA SER A 84 -13.90 -17.27 6.87
C SER A 84 -13.19 -17.38 5.54
N LEU A 85 -13.93 -17.25 4.47
CA LEU A 85 -13.42 -17.20 3.09
C LEU A 85 -13.87 -15.89 2.46
N MET A 86 -12.92 -15.07 2.05
CA MET A 86 -13.18 -13.87 1.28
C MET A 86 -12.60 -14.04 -0.12
N LYS A 87 -13.39 -13.75 -1.12
CA LYS A 87 -12.96 -13.69 -2.52
C LYS A 87 -13.15 -12.27 -3.04
N VAL A 88 -12.09 -11.71 -3.59
CA VAL A 88 -12.09 -10.38 -4.22
C VAL A 88 -11.81 -10.55 -5.70
N THR A 89 -12.71 -10.03 -6.53
CA THR A 89 -12.60 -10.01 -8.00
C THR A 89 -13.05 -8.64 -8.51
N PRO A 90 -12.88 -8.31 -9.80
CA PRO A 90 -13.43 -7.07 -10.36
C PRO A 90 -14.96 -6.93 -10.19
N GLU A 91 -15.67 -8.05 -10.07
CA GLU A 91 -17.13 -8.08 -9.86
C GLU A 91 -17.53 -7.71 -8.44
N GLY A 92 -16.63 -7.87 -7.46
CA GLY A 92 -16.93 -7.52 -6.08
C GLY A 92 -16.17 -8.33 -5.03
N VAL A 93 -16.65 -8.18 -3.81
CA VAL A 93 -16.18 -8.91 -2.63
C VAL A 93 -17.26 -9.90 -2.21
N PHE A 94 -16.88 -11.15 -2.06
CA PHE A 94 -17.73 -12.26 -1.64
C PHE A 94 -17.16 -12.83 -0.34
N LEU A 95 -17.94 -12.83 0.71
CA LEU A 95 -17.56 -13.32 2.05
C LEU A 95 -18.45 -14.50 2.43
N GLU A 96 -17.82 -15.56 2.90
CA GLU A 96 -18.48 -16.69 3.54
C GLU A 96 -17.90 -16.88 4.95
N ALA A 97 -18.74 -16.79 5.96
CA ALA A 97 -18.36 -16.95 7.35
C ALA A 97 -19.52 -17.54 8.16
N ALA A 98 -19.23 -18.50 9.04
CA ALA A 98 -20.24 -19.16 9.90
C ALA A 98 -21.47 -19.74 9.14
N GLY A 99 -21.27 -20.13 7.87
CA GLY A 99 -22.35 -20.65 7.02
C GLY A 99 -23.20 -19.58 6.33
N GLU A 100 -22.93 -18.31 6.58
CA GLU A 100 -23.58 -17.18 5.90
C GLU A 100 -22.74 -16.68 4.75
N LYS A 101 -23.41 -16.24 3.68
CA LYS A 101 -22.78 -15.66 2.49
C LYS A 101 -23.23 -14.22 2.32
N GLN A 102 -22.25 -13.35 2.14
CA GLN A 102 -22.46 -11.93 1.85
C GLN A 102 -21.72 -11.55 0.57
N ALA A 103 -22.28 -10.66 -0.20
CA ALA A 103 -21.66 -10.10 -1.39
C ALA A 103 -21.82 -8.59 -1.40
N LEU A 104 -20.77 -7.91 -1.86
CA LEU A 104 -20.76 -6.49 -2.19
C LEU A 104 -20.27 -6.38 -3.63
N THR A 105 -21.20 -6.14 -4.55
CA THR A 105 -20.91 -6.25 -5.98
C THR A 105 -20.70 -4.91 -6.66
N ALA A 106 -19.87 -4.92 -7.71
CA ALA A 106 -19.66 -3.75 -8.58
C ALA A 106 -20.92 -3.36 -9.37
N ALA A 107 -21.85 -4.31 -9.58
CA ALA A 107 -23.13 -4.05 -10.21
C ALA A 107 -24.04 -3.18 -9.33
N GLU A 108 -23.97 -3.37 -8.01
CA GLU A 108 -24.74 -2.57 -7.03
C GLU A 108 -24.02 -1.25 -6.71
N ILE A 109 -22.69 -1.31 -6.53
CA ILE A 109 -21.85 -0.15 -6.19
C ILE A 109 -20.63 -0.14 -7.10
N PRO A 110 -20.61 0.63 -8.20
CA PRO A 110 -19.51 0.64 -9.17
C PRO A 110 -18.13 0.95 -8.58
N ALA A 111 -18.05 1.71 -7.48
CA ALA A 111 -16.80 1.99 -6.79
C ALA A 111 -16.14 0.73 -6.22
N VAL A 112 -16.91 -0.30 -5.88
CA VAL A 112 -16.39 -1.57 -5.35
C VAL A 112 -15.49 -2.26 -6.36
N GLY A 113 -15.87 -2.31 -7.62
CA GLY A 113 -15.02 -2.90 -8.66
C GLY A 113 -13.65 -2.24 -8.76
N ARG A 114 -13.59 -0.91 -8.68
CA ARG A 114 -12.32 -0.16 -8.69
C ARG A 114 -11.45 -0.48 -7.46
N ILE A 115 -12.06 -0.56 -6.29
CA ILE A 115 -11.37 -0.92 -5.04
C ILE A 115 -10.84 -2.36 -5.14
N CYS A 116 -11.62 -3.29 -5.66
CA CYS A 116 -11.19 -4.68 -5.84
C CYS A 116 -10.00 -4.78 -6.81
N THR A 117 -10.07 -4.10 -7.96
CA THR A 117 -8.98 -4.04 -8.93
C THR A 117 -7.72 -3.42 -8.31
N LEU A 118 -7.87 -2.36 -7.52
CA LEU A 118 -6.76 -1.74 -6.79
C LEU A 118 -6.10 -2.73 -5.83
N LEU A 119 -6.90 -3.41 -5.00
CA LEU A 119 -6.39 -4.36 -4.00
C LEU A 119 -5.64 -5.52 -4.66
N THR A 120 -6.22 -6.15 -5.67
CA THR A 120 -5.60 -7.27 -6.39
C THR A 120 -4.34 -6.82 -7.15
N SER A 121 -4.32 -5.60 -7.68
CA SER A 121 -3.14 -5.03 -8.32
C SER A 121 -1.99 -4.83 -7.34
N VAL A 122 -2.25 -4.22 -6.18
CA VAL A 122 -1.23 -4.00 -5.13
C VAL A 122 -0.69 -5.33 -4.62
N MET A 123 -1.56 -6.30 -4.34
CA MET A 123 -1.17 -7.64 -3.91
C MET A 123 -0.33 -8.38 -4.96
N GLY A 124 -0.58 -8.12 -6.24
CA GLY A 124 0.21 -8.62 -7.37
C GLY A 124 1.46 -7.79 -7.70
N GLY A 125 1.84 -6.83 -6.84
CA GLY A 125 3.01 -5.97 -7.05
C GLY A 125 2.85 -4.94 -8.17
N ARG A 126 1.63 -4.67 -8.61
CA ARG A 126 1.32 -3.67 -9.65
C ARG A 126 0.75 -2.41 -9.00
N PHE A 127 1.60 -1.40 -8.82
CA PHE A 127 1.27 -0.18 -8.07
C PHE A 127 0.77 0.98 -8.93
N ASP A 128 0.71 0.83 -10.27
CA ASP A 128 0.22 1.89 -11.16
C ASP A 128 -1.24 2.26 -10.83
N ALA A 129 -2.10 1.27 -10.59
CA ALA A 129 -3.49 1.51 -10.19
C ALA A 129 -3.61 2.26 -8.85
N LEU A 130 -2.68 2.01 -7.90
CA LEU A 130 -2.65 2.71 -6.62
C LEU A 130 -2.40 4.22 -6.82
N SER A 131 -1.57 4.58 -7.80
CA SER A 131 -1.22 5.98 -8.08
C SER A 131 -2.40 6.82 -8.60
N GLU A 132 -3.48 6.21 -9.04
CA GLU A 132 -4.70 6.92 -9.43
C GLU A 132 -5.39 7.55 -8.21
N LEU A 133 -5.39 6.84 -7.09
CA LEU A 133 -6.10 7.22 -5.87
C LEU A 133 -5.18 7.76 -4.77
N PHE A 134 -3.90 7.38 -4.79
CA PHE A 134 -2.92 7.72 -3.76
C PHE A 134 -1.68 8.37 -4.36
N ALA A 135 -1.09 9.28 -3.60
CA ALA A 135 0.26 9.78 -3.84
C ALA A 135 1.24 8.72 -3.32
N VAL A 136 1.92 8.05 -4.24
CA VAL A 136 2.81 6.92 -3.94
C VAL A 136 4.26 7.38 -4.00
N SER A 137 5.03 7.05 -2.97
CA SER A 137 6.48 7.17 -2.94
C SER A 137 7.11 5.84 -2.58
N ALA A 138 8.34 5.61 -3.03
CA ALA A 138 9.10 4.43 -2.67
C ALA A 138 10.59 4.74 -2.59
N HIS A 139 11.28 4.06 -1.70
CA HIS A 139 12.74 4.09 -1.59
C HIS A 139 13.29 2.72 -1.23
N SER A 140 14.52 2.46 -1.59
CA SER A 140 15.21 1.23 -1.23
C SER A 140 16.10 1.45 -0.01
N SER A 141 16.01 0.56 0.97
CA SER A 141 16.86 0.56 2.15
C SER A 141 17.00 -0.85 2.70
N GLY A 142 18.24 -1.25 3.07
CA GLY A 142 18.49 -2.56 3.67
C GLY A 142 18.09 -3.77 2.78
N GLY A 143 18.12 -3.61 1.45
CA GLY A 143 17.72 -4.65 0.50
C GLY A 143 16.21 -4.83 0.37
N ARG A 144 15.42 -3.91 0.94
CA ARG A 144 13.96 -3.87 0.82
C ARG A 144 13.49 -2.58 0.16
N VAL A 145 12.35 -2.63 -0.46
CA VAL A 145 11.63 -1.47 -0.96
C VAL A 145 10.59 -1.08 0.07
N HIS A 146 10.64 0.16 0.50
CA HIS A 146 9.65 0.77 1.39
C HIS A 146 8.75 1.66 0.56
N ILE A 147 7.46 1.43 0.66
CA ILE A 147 6.42 2.08 -0.13
C ILE A 147 5.53 2.86 0.83
N SER A 148 5.18 4.08 0.47
CA SER A 148 4.27 4.94 1.22
C SER A 148 3.21 5.48 0.27
N ALA A 149 1.96 5.50 0.70
CA ALA A 149 0.85 5.96 -0.10
C ALA A 149 -0.12 6.78 0.76
N ASP A 150 -0.37 8.01 0.34
CA ASP A 150 -1.30 8.95 0.97
C ASP A 150 -2.50 9.20 0.06
N PRO A 151 -3.75 9.24 0.59
CA PRO A 151 -4.93 9.46 -0.22
C PRO A 151 -4.91 10.83 -0.89
N LYS A 152 -5.29 10.89 -2.17
CA LYS A 152 -5.33 12.13 -2.95
C LYS A 152 -6.62 12.93 -2.76
N SER A 153 -7.67 12.30 -2.23
CA SER A 153 -8.96 12.96 -2.04
C SER A 153 -9.42 12.94 -0.59
N PRO A 154 -10.18 13.98 -0.15
CA PRO A 154 -10.76 14.03 1.19
C PRO A 154 -11.68 12.84 1.50
N GLU A 155 -12.38 12.31 0.50
CA GLU A 155 -13.30 11.17 0.64
C GLU A 155 -12.51 9.91 1.01
N LEU A 156 -11.38 9.66 0.34
CA LEU A 156 -10.50 8.54 0.69
C LEU A 156 -9.86 8.72 2.06
N ALA A 157 -9.48 9.96 2.41
CA ALA A 157 -8.89 10.28 3.70
C ALA A 157 -9.85 10.07 4.87
N GLN A 158 -11.16 10.01 4.63
CA GLN A 158 -12.16 9.62 5.64
C GLN A 158 -12.14 8.12 5.95
N VAL A 159 -11.55 7.30 5.10
CA VAL A 159 -11.46 5.85 5.27
C VAL A 159 -10.03 5.43 5.63
N VAL A 160 -9.07 5.86 4.85
CA VAL A 160 -7.65 5.51 4.99
C VAL A 160 -6.83 6.78 5.07
N LYS A 161 -6.03 6.92 6.11
CA LYS A 161 -5.08 8.03 6.27
C LYS A 161 -3.75 7.77 5.60
N HIS A 162 -3.27 6.55 5.68
CA HIS A 162 -1.92 6.22 5.23
C HIS A 162 -1.79 4.72 4.99
N ILE A 163 -1.02 4.36 3.96
CA ILE A 163 -0.64 2.98 3.67
C ILE A 163 0.88 2.93 3.61
N GLN A 164 1.47 1.94 4.28
CA GLN A 164 2.88 1.60 4.19
C GLN A 164 3.04 0.15 3.79
N ALA A 165 4.03 -0.13 2.96
CA ALA A 165 4.37 -1.48 2.59
C ALA A 165 5.88 -1.69 2.57
N GLU A 166 6.30 -2.90 2.91
CA GLU A 166 7.69 -3.34 2.82
C GLU A 166 7.74 -4.58 1.94
N ALA A 167 8.63 -4.57 0.96
CA ALA A 167 8.79 -5.65 0.01
C ALA A 167 10.28 -5.99 -0.21
N GLY A 168 10.59 -7.28 -0.21
CA GLY A 168 11.83 -7.83 -0.71
C GLY A 168 11.63 -8.35 -2.14
N SER A 169 11.60 -9.67 -2.31
CA SER A 169 11.19 -10.30 -3.56
C SER A 169 9.67 -10.38 -3.75
N TYR A 170 8.93 -10.11 -2.69
CA TYR A 170 7.47 -10.01 -2.64
C TYR A 170 7.06 -9.02 -1.54
N LEU A 171 5.76 -8.72 -1.46
CA LEU A 171 5.19 -7.90 -0.39
C LEU A 171 5.27 -8.67 0.95
N GLU A 172 6.11 -8.20 1.87
CA GLU A 172 6.34 -8.87 3.17
C GLU A 172 5.46 -8.31 4.28
N LYS A 173 5.17 -6.99 4.22
CA LYS A 173 4.37 -6.31 5.22
C LYS A 173 3.53 -5.21 4.60
N LEU A 174 2.31 -5.11 5.06
CA LEU A 174 1.39 -4.03 4.73
C LEU A 174 0.84 -3.43 6.03
N THR A 175 0.93 -2.11 6.18
CA THR A 175 0.34 -1.37 7.29
C THR A 175 -0.64 -0.36 6.74
N MET A 176 -1.86 -0.36 7.25
CA MET A 176 -2.90 0.57 6.87
C MET A 176 -3.41 1.29 8.12
N THR A 177 -3.37 2.61 8.11
CA THR A 177 -3.90 3.46 9.17
C THR A 177 -5.25 4.03 8.72
N GLY A 178 -6.27 3.72 9.47
CA GLY A 178 -7.63 4.21 9.23
C GLY A 178 -7.85 5.63 9.74
N SER A 179 -8.93 6.26 9.30
CA SER A 179 -9.28 7.64 9.67
C SER A 179 -9.61 7.79 11.15
N GLN A 180 -10.07 6.74 11.79
CA GLN A 180 -10.43 6.71 13.20
C GLN A 180 -9.25 6.39 14.13
N GLY A 181 -8.03 6.25 13.57
CA GLY A 181 -6.85 5.87 14.33
C GLY A 181 -6.71 4.36 14.54
N ASP A 182 -7.53 3.56 13.89
CA ASP A 182 -7.34 2.11 13.79
C ASP A 182 -6.13 1.80 12.88
N GLU A 183 -5.45 0.73 13.20
CA GLU A 183 -4.29 0.26 12.43
C GLU A 183 -4.45 -1.22 12.12
N THR A 184 -4.25 -1.57 10.87
CA THR A 184 -4.17 -2.95 10.40
C THR A 184 -2.77 -3.22 9.88
N VAL A 185 -2.12 -4.21 10.45
CA VAL A 185 -0.80 -4.70 10.01
C VAL A 185 -0.96 -6.13 9.51
N VAL A 186 -0.56 -6.38 8.27
CA VAL A 186 -0.54 -7.71 7.67
C VAL A 186 0.91 -8.10 7.41
N LEU A 187 1.31 -9.25 7.92
CA LEU A 187 2.59 -9.89 7.66
C LEU A 187 2.38 -11.09 6.76
N PHE A 188 3.10 -11.14 5.65
CA PHE A 188 3.07 -12.23 4.68
C PHE A 188 4.28 -13.14 4.88
N SER A 189 4.07 -14.46 4.85
CA SER A 189 5.10 -15.46 5.07
C SER A 189 4.87 -16.67 4.17
N ASN A 190 5.92 -17.49 3.97
CA ASN A 190 5.88 -18.69 3.14
C ASN A 190 5.34 -18.39 1.73
N VAL A 191 5.76 -17.24 1.18
CA VAL A 191 5.21 -16.74 -0.07
C VAL A 191 5.91 -17.38 -1.25
N THR A 192 5.12 -17.90 -2.18
CA THR A 192 5.53 -18.34 -3.51
C THR A 192 5.05 -17.35 -4.54
N VAL A 193 5.93 -16.97 -5.45
CA VAL A 193 5.65 -15.98 -6.50
C VAL A 193 5.93 -16.60 -7.86
N GLU A 194 4.96 -16.53 -8.75
CA GLU A 194 5.08 -16.85 -10.18
C GLU A 194 5.01 -15.55 -11.00
N ARG A 195 6.03 -15.30 -11.81
CA ARG A 195 6.18 -14.10 -12.65
C ARG A 195 5.92 -14.37 -14.11
#